data_92020d169660d4a9143366c298e38ddb
#
_entry.id   92020d169660d4a9143366c298e38ddb
#
_cell.length_a   1.000
_cell.length_b   1.000
_cell.length_c   1.000
_cell.angle_alpha   90.00
_cell.angle_beta   90.00
_cell.angle_gamma   90.00
#
_symmetry.space_group_name_H-M   'P 1'
#
loop_
_entity.id
_entity.type
_entity.pdbx_description
1 polymer ?
#
loop_
_entity_poly.entity_id
_entity_poly.type
_entity_poly.pdbx_seq_one_letter_code
_entity_poly.pdbx_strand_id
1 'polypeptide(L)'
;MIELSPLARPYAKAVFGAAIDLGQQDAVAVELATLAVISQTKEVVSLIEDPELSKGKIAQTIIALVKDEVGDISIKTLDLLAENKRLNLIEAIYSAYQDLLDEHNKTNSIVVNVAHQPSDENKDMIVKKLSTSYGEGSSIEFLEDLSIMGGLSIKIGDETLDLSIRGKVKKLVNQLNF
;
A
#
# COMPACT_ATOMS: atom_id res chain seq x y z
N MET A 1 17.29 -18.39 -12.27
CA MET A 1 16.81 -17.77 -11.02
C MET A 1 15.35 -18.17 -10.86
N ILE A 2 15.00 -18.84 -9.77
CA ILE A 2 13.59 -19.13 -9.45
C ILE A 2 12.99 -17.79 -9.03
N GLU A 3 11.94 -17.32 -9.73
CA GLU A 3 11.21 -16.15 -9.29
C GLU A 3 10.55 -16.46 -7.94
N LEU A 4 11.08 -15.87 -6.86
CA LEU A 4 10.57 -16.03 -5.49
C LEU A 4 9.27 -15.22 -5.26
N SER A 5 8.97 -14.29 -6.17
CA SER A 5 7.81 -13.38 -6.10
C SER A 5 6.46 -14.10 -5.98
N PRO A 6 6.13 -15.19 -6.73
CA PRO A 6 4.85 -15.89 -6.57
C PRO A 6 4.68 -16.55 -5.21
N LEU A 7 5.79 -17.00 -4.58
CA LEU A 7 5.75 -17.63 -3.26
C LEU A 7 5.67 -16.60 -2.12
N ALA A 8 6.16 -15.38 -2.34
CA ALA A 8 6.15 -14.31 -1.36
C ALA A 8 4.77 -13.61 -1.26
N ARG A 9 4.04 -13.49 -2.37
CA ARG A 9 2.75 -12.77 -2.44
C ARG A 9 1.72 -13.18 -1.37
N PRO A 10 1.46 -14.48 -1.09
CA PRO A 10 0.48 -14.84 -0.06
C PRO A 10 0.90 -14.39 1.34
N TYR A 11 2.21 -14.41 1.64
CA TYR A 11 2.73 -13.90 2.92
C TYR A 11 2.57 -12.38 2.99
N ALA A 12 2.97 -11.66 1.96
CA ALA A 12 2.81 -10.21 1.88
C ALA A 12 1.35 -9.78 2.06
N LYS A 13 0.39 -10.45 1.40
CA LYS A 13 -1.04 -10.19 1.56
C LYS A 13 -1.53 -10.43 2.99
N ALA A 14 -1.09 -11.52 3.63
CA ALA A 14 -1.48 -11.83 5.00
C ALA A 14 -0.95 -10.79 6.00
N VAL A 15 0.33 -10.40 5.85
CA VAL A 15 0.96 -9.37 6.68
C VAL A 15 0.30 -8.01 6.45
N PHE A 16 0.02 -7.66 5.20
CA PHE A 16 -0.63 -6.40 4.84
C PHE A 16 -2.05 -6.32 5.40
N GLY A 17 -2.84 -7.40 5.30
CA GLY A 17 -4.17 -7.47 5.91
C GLY A 17 -4.13 -7.26 7.42
N ALA A 18 -3.23 -7.96 8.12
CA ALA A 18 -3.05 -7.79 9.56
C ALA A 18 -2.59 -6.37 9.94
N ALA A 19 -1.75 -5.74 9.12
CA ALA A 19 -1.29 -4.38 9.32
C ALA A 19 -2.41 -3.34 9.12
N ILE A 20 -3.28 -3.53 8.13
CA ILE A 20 -4.47 -2.68 7.93
C ILE A 20 -5.42 -2.78 9.11
N ASP A 21 -5.73 -3.99 9.59
CA ASP A 21 -6.65 -4.21 10.71
C ASP A 21 -6.22 -3.47 11.98
N LEU A 22 -4.91 -3.24 12.15
CA LEU A 22 -4.32 -2.52 13.28
C LEU A 22 -3.94 -1.07 12.96
N GLY A 23 -4.11 -0.60 11.71
CA GLY A 23 -3.71 0.75 11.28
C GLY A 23 -2.20 0.98 11.33
N GLN A 24 -1.39 -0.06 11.11
CA GLN A 24 0.07 -0.03 11.25
C GLN A 24 0.82 -0.32 9.94
N GLN A 25 0.19 -0.13 8.80
CA GLN A 25 0.74 -0.50 7.49
C GLN A 25 2.08 0.17 7.18
N ASP A 26 2.24 1.46 7.52
CA ASP A 26 3.48 2.19 7.27
C ASP A 26 4.60 1.74 8.24
N ALA A 27 4.26 1.49 9.51
CA ALA A 27 5.21 0.98 10.49
C ALA A 27 5.74 -0.40 10.10
N VAL A 28 4.85 -1.33 9.71
CA VAL A 28 5.22 -2.67 9.25
C VAL A 28 6.06 -2.62 7.96
N ALA A 29 5.83 -1.62 7.07
CA ALA A 29 6.68 -1.42 5.90
C ALA A 29 8.13 -1.13 6.28
N VAL A 30 8.35 -0.25 7.27
CA VAL A 30 9.69 0.08 7.78
C VAL A 30 10.34 -1.13 8.45
N GLU A 31 9.59 -1.87 9.24
CA GLU A 31 10.05 -3.10 9.90
C GLU A 31 10.48 -4.16 8.88
N LEU A 32 9.66 -4.40 7.85
CA LEU A 32 10.01 -5.34 6.78
C LEU A 32 11.23 -4.88 5.97
N ALA A 33 11.41 -3.56 5.77
CA ALA A 33 12.60 -3.02 5.13
C ALA A 33 13.87 -3.34 5.95
N THR A 34 13.81 -3.13 7.28
CA THR A 34 14.89 -3.46 8.19
C THR A 34 15.23 -4.95 8.13
N LEU A 35 14.21 -5.82 8.16
CA LEU A 35 14.38 -7.27 8.04
C LEU A 35 14.97 -7.67 6.69
N ALA A 36 14.56 -7.04 5.59
CA ALA A 36 15.10 -7.29 4.26
C ALA A 36 16.61 -6.94 4.19
N VAL A 37 17.01 -5.80 4.74
CA VAL A 37 18.42 -5.40 4.80
C VAL A 37 19.25 -6.39 5.64
N ILE A 38 18.76 -6.75 6.81
CA ILE A 38 19.45 -7.69 7.72
C ILE A 38 19.57 -9.08 7.07
N SER A 39 18.52 -9.53 6.38
CA SER A 39 18.52 -10.84 5.72
C SER A 39 19.56 -10.97 4.60
N GLN A 40 20.05 -9.84 4.05
CA GLN A 40 21.09 -9.80 3.01
C GLN A 40 22.51 -9.70 3.56
N THR A 41 22.69 -9.53 4.89
CA THR A 41 24.03 -9.52 5.49
C THR A 41 24.67 -10.89 5.34
N LYS A 42 25.99 -10.92 5.10
CA LYS A 42 26.74 -12.17 4.87
C LYS A 42 26.59 -13.14 6.03
N GLU A 43 26.53 -12.62 7.25
CA GLU A 43 26.40 -13.35 8.49
C GLU A 43 25.03 -14.06 8.55
N VAL A 44 23.94 -13.35 8.22
CA VAL A 44 22.59 -13.91 8.25
C VAL A 44 22.36 -14.85 7.08
N VAL A 45 22.88 -14.56 5.89
CA VAL A 45 22.83 -15.49 4.74
C VAL A 45 23.51 -16.81 5.09
N SER A 46 24.71 -16.77 5.67
CA SER A 46 25.41 -17.98 6.07
C SER A 46 24.67 -18.78 7.15
N LEU A 47 23.97 -18.09 8.08
CA LEU A 47 23.11 -18.75 9.09
C LEU A 47 21.87 -19.39 8.46
N ILE A 48 21.26 -18.75 7.47
CA ILE A 48 20.06 -19.28 6.77
C ILE A 48 20.42 -20.51 5.95
N GLU A 49 21.60 -20.54 5.35
CA GLU A 49 22.08 -21.62 4.50
C GLU A 49 22.73 -22.79 5.29
N ASP A 50 23.02 -22.61 6.57
CA ASP A 50 23.62 -23.64 7.40
C ASP A 50 22.64 -24.82 7.64
N PRO A 51 22.96 -26.02 7.15
CA PRO A 51 22.10 -27.20 7.30
C PRO A 51 22.10 -27.78 8.73
N GLU A 52 23.10 -27.44 9.55
CA GLU A 52 23.22 -27.96 10.92
C GLU A 52 22.36 -27.18 11.92
N LEU A 53 22.00 -25.91 11.57
CA LEU A 53 21.18 -25.08 12.44
C LEU A 53 19.70 -25.36 12.25
N SER A 54 18.97 -25.52 13.34
CA SER A 54 17.52 -25.59 13.26
C SER A 54 16.95 -24.23 12.86
N LYS A 55 15.99 -24.20 11.93
CA LYS A 55 15.41 -22.96 11.41
C LYS A 55 14.76 -22.11 12.50
N GLY A 56 14.22 -22.73 13.56
CA GLY A 56 13.73 -22.03 14.75
C GLY A 56 14.83 -21.28 15.52
N LYS A 57 16.05 -21.85 15.63
CA LYS A 57 17.17 -21.12 16.23
C LYS A 57 17.61 -19.93 15.39
N ILE A 58 17.61 -20.07 14.06
CA ILE A 58 17.92 -18.96 13.13
C ILE A 58 16.92 -17.82 13.32
N ALA A 59 15.61 -18.14 13.35
CA ALA A 59 14.58 -17.11 13.59
C ALA A 59 14.77 -16.42 14.94
N GLN A 60 15.00 -17.17 16.01
CA GLN A 60 15.24 -16.60 17.35
C GLN A 60 16.47 -15.70 17.37
N THR A 61 17.54 -16.06 16.64
CA THR A 61 18.73 -15.21 16.53
C THR A 61 18.42 -13.91 15.78
N ILE A 62 17.69 -13.98 14.66
CA ILE A 62 17.29 -12.79 13.90
C ILE A 62 16.35 -11.92 14.76
N ILE A 63 15.35 -12.52 15.41
CA ILE A 63 14.43 -11.81 16.30
C ILE A 63 15.18 -11.12 17.45
N ALA A 64 16.16 -11.77 18.05
CA ALA A 64 16.96 -11.20 19.13
C ALA A 64 17.78 -9.94 18.68
N LEU A 65 18.19 -9.93 17.40
CA LEU A 65 18.92 -8.78 16.82
C LEU A 65 18.00 -7.58 16.56
N VAL A 66 16.72 -7.80 16.27
CA VAL A 66 15.77 -6.76 15.82
C VAL A 66 14.62 -6.51 16.80
N LYS A 67 14.64 -7.15 17.96
CA LYS A 67 13.53 -7.16 18.93
C LYS A 67 13.01 -5.79 19.32
N ASP A 68 13.91 -4.80 19.38
CA ASP A 68 13.57 -3.43 19.77
C ASP A 68 13.13 -2.55 18.58
N GLU A 69 13.23 -3.09 17.34
CA GLU A 69 12.95 -2.34 16.10
C GLU A 69 11.74 -2.88 15.32
N VAL A 70 11.22 -4.05 15.71
CA VAL A 70 10.11 -4.72 14.99
C VAL A 70 8.97 -5.08 15.93
N GLY A 71 7.75 -4.90 15.45
CA GLY A 71 6.52 -5.21 16.16
C GLY A 71 6.09 -6.68 16.05
N ASP A 72 5.00 -6.99 16.74
CA ASP A 72 4.45 -8.35 16.84
C ASP A 72 4.10 -8.99 15.49
N ILE A 73 3.63 -8.19 14.52
CA ILE A 73 3.27 -8.69 13.17
C ILE A 73 4.51 -9.23 12.47
N SER A 74 5.59 -8.47 12.49
CA SER A 74 6.86 -8.82 11.84
C SER A 74 7.54 -9.99 12.53
N ILE A 75 7.48 -10.07 13.88
CA ILE A 75 7.99 -11.22 14.64
C ILE A 75 7.23 -12.50 14.28
N LYS A 76 5.90 -12.48 14.29
CA LYS A 76 5.08 -13.62 13.90
C LYS A 76 5.32 -14.07 12.45
N THR A 77 5.58 -13.10 11.58
CA THR A 77 5.93 -13.37 10.18
C THR A 77 7.25 -14.10 10.08
N LEU A 78 8.28 -13.68 10.84
CA LEU A 78 9.58 -14.37 10.90
C LEU A 78 9.44 -15.80 11.42
N ASP A 79 8.69 -16.00 12.49
CA ASP A 79 8.45 -17.35 13.06
C ASP A 79 7.78 -18.25 12.02
N LEU A 80 6.73 -17.77 11.35
CA LEU A 80 6.04 -18.51 10.31
C LEU A 80 6.95 -18.86 9.13
N LEU A 81 7.81 -17.93 8.72
CA LEU A 81 8.78 -18.17 7.64
C LEU A 81 9.84 -19.20 8.04
N ALA A 82 10.28 -19.18 9.30
CA ALA A 82 11.21 -20.16 9.82
C ALA A 82 10.62 -21.58 9.88
N GLU A 83 9.40 -21.71 10.39
CA GLU A 83 8.67 -22.98 10.41
C GLU A 83 8.53 -23.59 9.02
N ASN A 84 8.24 -22.74 8.03
CA ASN A 84 8.10 -23.16 6.63
C ASN A 84 9.43 -23.29 5.88
N LYS A 85 10.58 -23.03 6.52
CA LYS A 85 11.91 -23.02 5.89
C LYS A 85 12.02 -22.03 4.74
N ARG A 86 11.40 -20.84 4.87
CA ARG A 86 11.26 -19.82 3.82
C ARG A 86 11.81 -18.45 4.23
N LEU A 87 12.78 -18.41 5.14
CA LEU A 87 13.42 -17.16 5.56
C LEU A 87 14.08 -16.40 4.38
N ASN A 88 14.48 -17.11 3.33
CA ASN A 88 15.00 -16.52 2.09
C ASN A 88 13.97 -15.71 1.28
N LEU A 89 12.69 -15.73 1.66
CA LEU A 89 11.65 -14.95 1.00
C LEU A 89 11.46 -13.54 1.58
N ILE A 90 12.16 -13.16 2.65
CA ILE A 90 11.94 -11.88 3.37
C ILE A 90 12.04 -10.68 2.40
N GLU A 91 13.06 -10.64 1.54
CA GLU A 91 13.23 -9.57 0.55
C GLU A 91 12.06 -9.52 -0.46
N ALA A 92 11.66 -10.70 -0.98
CA ALA A 92 10.56 -10.78 -1.93
C ALA A 92 9.20 -10.44 -1.27
N ILE A 93 9.04 -10.74 0.02
CA ILE A 93 7.86 -10.35 0.80
C ILE A 93 7.83 -8.84 1.00
N TYR A 94 8.96 -8.22 1.34
CA TYR A 94 9.06 -6.77 1.45
C TYR A 94 8.68 -6.08 0.13
N SER A 95 9.25 -6.52 -1.00
CA SER A 95 8.91 -5.97 -2.32
C SER A 95 7.42 -6.10 -2.63
N ALA A 96 6.83 -7.28 -2.41
CA ALA A 96 5.40 -7.50 -2.64
C ALA A 96 4.51 -6.71 -1.66
N TYR A 97 4.99 -6.45 -0.44
CA TYR A 97 4.29 -5.61 0.54
C TYR A 97 4.28 -4.14 0.10
N GLN A 98 5.41 -3.64 -0.42
CA GLN A 98 5.49 -2.28 -0.98
C GLN A 98 4.52 -2.09 -2.15
N ASP A 99 4.43 -3.06 -3.06
CA ASP A 99 3.47 -3.02 -4.17
C ASP A 99 2.02 -2.89 -3.65
N LEU A 100 1.66 -3.65 -2.59
CA LEU A 100 0.34 -3.59 -1.96
C LEU A 100 0.09 -2.26 -1.25
N LEU A 101 1.09 -1.72 -0.57
CA LEU A 101 1.00 -0.43 0.11
C LEU A 101 0.82 0.71 -0.90
N ASP A 102 1.56 0.67 -2.01
CA ASP A 102 1.45 1.66 -3.09
C ASP A 102 0.07 1.59 -3.76
N GLU A 103 -0.45 0.39 -4.01
CA GLU A 103 -1.79 0.18 -4.55
C GLU A 103 -2.85 0.73 -3.59
N HIS A 104 -2.73 0.43 -2.30
CA HIS A 104 -3.62 0.94 -1.26
C HIS A 104 -3.59 2.48 -1.18
N ASN A 105 -2.40 3.07 -1.17
CA ASN A 105 -2.24 4.51 -1.11
C ASN A 105 -2.77 5.22 -2.37
N LYS A 106 -2.58 4.64 -3.56
CA LYS A 106 -3.18 5.16 -4.81
C LYS A 106 -4.70 5.13 -4.77
N THR A 107 -5.29 4.05 -4.27
CA THR A 107 -6.74 3.90 -4.17
C THR A 107 -7.34 4.88 -3.15
N ASN A 108 -6.60 5.22 -2.10
CA ASN A 108 -7.02 6.16 -1.06
C ASN A 108 -6.68 7.63 -1.38
N SER A 109 -5.96 7.90 -2.47
CA SER A 109 -5.67 9.27 -2.93
C SER A 109 -6.75 9.73 -3.89
N ILE A 110 -7.49 10.75 -3.49
CA ILE A 110 -8.56 11.38 -4.29
C ILE A 110 -8.12 12.77 -4.68
N VAL A 111 -7.98 13.02 -5.99
CA VAL A 111 -7.69 14.33 -6.53
C VAL A 111 -8.95 14.94 -7.13
N VAL A 112 -9.38 16.08 -6.60
CA VAL A 112 -10.54 16.82 -7.06
C VAL A 112 -10.07 18.02 -7.87
N ASN A 113 -10.16 17.94 -9.21
CA ASN A 113 -9.86 19.06 -10.08
C ASN A 113 -11.09 19.96 -10.19
N VAL A 114 -10.91 21.25 -9.96
CA VAL A 114 -11.98 22.27 -9.95
C VAL A 114 -11.59 23.46 -10.85
N ALA A 115 -12.57 24.09 -11.46
CA ALA A 115 -12.32 25.30 -12.28
C ALA A 115 -11.79 26.48 -11.45
N HIS A 116 -12.29 26.63 -10.22
CA HIS A 116 -11.87 27.63 -9.24
C HIS A 116 -11.97 27.03 -7.86
N GLN A 117 -11.12 27.46 -6.94
CA GLN A 117 -11.14 27.00 -5.55
C GLN A 117 -12.56 27.16 -4.96
N PRO A 118 -13.19 26.09 -4.52
CA PRO A 118 -14.50 26.16 -3.90
C PRO A 118 -14.43 26.85 -2.53
N SER A 119 -15.55 27.45 -2.10
CA SER A 119 -15.67 27.97 -0.72
C SER A 119 -15.48 26.83 0.29
N ASP A 120 -15.09 27.17 1.53
CA ASP A 120 -14.81 26.18 2.57
C ASP A 120 -16.03 25.29 2.83
N GLU A 121 -17.26 25.86 2.84
CA GLU A 121 -18.51 25.09 2.97
C GLU A 121 -18.69 24.05 1.85
N ASN A 122 -18.35 24.41 0.60
CA ASN A 122 -18.44 23.50 -0.53
C ASN A 122 -17.35 22.42 -0.48
N LYS A 123 -16.13 22.77 -0.02
CA LYS A 123 -15.06 21.81 0.22
C LYS A 123 -15.52 20.76 1.23
N ASP A 124 -16.06 21.19 2.37
CA ASP A 124 -16.52 20.30 3.43
C ASP A 124 -17.63 19.35 2.94
N MET A 125 -18.56 19.86 2.12
CA MET A 125 -19.60 19.01 1.52
C MET A 125 -19.03 17.97 0.56
N ILE A 126 -18.05 18.35 -0.27
CA ILE A 126 -17.39 17.43 -1.21
C ILE A 126 -16.59 16.39 -0.42
N VAL A 127 -15.77 16.80 0.55
CA VAL A 127 -15.00 15.92 1.43
C VAL A 127 -15.92 14.93 2.11
N LYS A 128 -17.00 15.38 2.74
CA LYS A 128 -17.94 14.50 3.44
C LYS A 128 -18.58 13.47 2.51
N LYS A 129 -18.98 13.86 1.31
CA LYS A 129 -19.54 12.92 0.33
C LYS A 129 -18.51 11.91 -0.15
N LEU A 130 -17.28 12.33 -0.41
CA LEU A 130 -16.21 11.45 -0.86
C LEU A 130 -15.79 10.48 0.25
N SER A 131 -15.61 10.97 1.48
CA SER A 131 -15.29 10.12 2.64
C SER A 131 -16.38 9.07 2.91
N THR A 132 -17.65 9.43 2.73
CA THR A 132 -18.76 8.46 2.89
C THR A 132 -18.73 7.38 1.80
N SER A 133 -18.29 7.72 0.57
CA SER A 133 -18.32 6.79 -0.56
C SER A 133 -17.05 5.95 -0.69
N TYR A 134 -15.88 6.48 -0.28
CA TYR A 134 -14.57 5.89 -0.50
C TYR A 134 -13.78 5.61 0.79
N GLY A 135 -14.34 5.90 1.96
CA GLY A 135 -13.75 5.66 3.27
C GLY A 135 -13.18 6.92 3.94
N GLU A 136 -13.23 6.95 5.27
CA GLU A 136 -12.79 8.09 6.08
C GLU A 136 -11.27 8.34 6.08
N GLY A 137 -10.47 7.35 5.61
CA GLY A 137 -9.01 7.44 5.51
C GLY A 137 -8.48 8.02 4.20
N SER A 138 -9.36 8.43 3.26
CA SER A 138 -8.94 8.93 1.94
C SER A 138 -8.31 10.32 2.04
N SER A 139 -7.12 10.47 1.44
CA SER A 139 -6.48 11.78 1.25
C SER A 139 -7.16 12.51 0.10
N ILE A 140 -7.75 13.67 0.36
CA ILE A 140 -8.47 14.47 -0.65
C ILE A 140 -7.70 15.76 -0.93
N GLU A 141 -7.23 15.90 -2.16
CA GLU A 141 -6.51 17.08 -2.64
C GLU A 141 -7.35 17.83 -3.66
N PHE A 142 -7.43 19.16 -3.52
CA PHE A 142 -8.12 20.04 -4.48
C PHE A 142 -7.08 20.73 -5.35
N LEU A 143 -7.14 20.48 -6.67
CA LEU A 143 -6.30 21.13 -7.66
C LEU A 143 -7.13 22.03 -8.55
N GLU A 144 -6.61 23.24 -8.83
CA GLU A 144 -7.24 24.16 -9.76
C GLU A 144 -6.81 23.82 -11.19
N ASP A 145 -7.80 23.53 -12.06
CA ASP A 145 -7.60 23.24 -13.47
C ASP A 145 -8.48 24.16 -14.32
N LEU A 146 -7.86 25.18 -14.89
CA LEU A 146 -8.52 26.17 -15.74
C LEU A 146 -9.08 25.58 -17.04
N SER A 147 -8.73 24.37 -17.42
CA SER A 147 -9.31 23.68 -18.58
C SER A 147 -10.74 23.22 -18.32
N ILE A 148 -11.15 23.14 -17.05
CA ILE A 148 -12.50 22.82 -16.62
C ILE A 148 -13.33 24.10 -16.65
N MET A 149 -14.29 24.23 -17.60
CA MET A 149 -15.14 25.39 -17.72
C MET A 149 -16.10 25.61 -16.54
N GLY A 150 -16.24 24.62 -15.67
CA GLY A 150 -17.10 24.62 -14.48
C GLY A 150 -17.46 23.19 -14.05
N GLY A 151 -17.88 23.01 -12.80
CA GLY A 151 -18.06 21.70 -12.18
C GLY A 151 -16.73 21.17 -11.63
N LEU A 152 -16.59 19.87 -11.54
CA LEU A 152 -15.40 19.21 -11.00
C LEU A 152 -15.11 17.89 -11.72
N SER A 153 -13.86 17.44 -11.67
CA SER A 153 -13.43 16.10 -12.08
C SER A 153 -12.73 15.45 -10.91
N ILE A 154 -13.13 14.23 -10.58
CA ILE A 154 -12.58 13.48 -9.45
C ILE A 154 -11.72 12.35 -10.01
N LYS A 155 -10.46 12.30 -9.62
CA LYS A 155 -9.55 11.21 -9.96
C LYS A 155 -9.26 10.38 -8.71
N ILE A 156 -9.46 9.07 -8.81
CA ILE A 156 -9.25 8.10 -7.74
C ILE A 156 -8.39 6.97 -8.32
N GLY A 157 -7.11 6.96 -7.95
CA GLY A 157 -6.16 6.06 -8.60
C GLY A 157 -6.15 6.24 -10.12
N ASP A 158 -6.50 5.20 -10.85
CA ASP A 158 -6.56 5.21 -12.33
C ASP A 158 -7.94 5.56 -12.88
N GLU A 159 -8.97 5.64 -12.03
CA GLU A 159 -10.32 6.01 -12.44
C GLU A 159 -10.53 7.53 -12.40
N THR A 160 -11.26 8.06 -13.39
CA THR A 160 -11.63 9.49 -13.45
C THR A 160 -13.13 9.62 -13.63
N LEU A 161 -13.77 10.28 -12.67
CA LEU A 161 -15.18 10.66 -12.73
C LEU A 161 -15.29 12.12 -13.16
N ASP A 162 -15.61 12.35 -14.45
CA ASP A 162 -15.79 13.69 -15.01
C ASP A 162 -17.22 14.20 -14.79
N LEU A 163 -17.38 15.13 -13.85
CA LEU A 163 -18.61 15.86 -13.53
C LEU A 163 -18.57 17.30 -14.03
N SER A 164 -17.60 17.64 -14.90
CA SER A 164 -17.49 18.97 -15.50
C SER A 164 -18.64 19.28 -16.45
N ILE A 165 -18.93 20.57 -16.64
CA ILE A 165 -19.90 21.03 -17.63
C ILE A 165 -19.47 20.58 -19.03
N ARG A 166 -18.18 20.65 -19.35
CA ARG A 166 -17.61 20.19 -20.63
C ARG A 166 -17.87 18.71 -20.88
N GLY A 167 -17.66 17.87 -19.86
CA GLY A 167 -17.92 16.43 -19.94
C GLY A 167 -19.39 16.12 -20.16
N LYS A 168 -20.29 16.84 -19.47
CA LYS A 168 -21.75 16.71 -19.66
C LYS A 168 -22.20 17.11 -21.06
N VAL A 169 -21.69 18.23 -21.58
CA VAL A 169 -21.99 18.71 -22.96
C VAL A 169 -21.49 17.68 -23.98
N LYS A 170 -20.26 17.15 -23.81
CA LYS A 170 -19.70 16.14 -24.71
C LYS A 170 -20.54 14.85 -24.72
N LYS A 171 -21.01 14.41 -23.54
CA LYS A 171 -21.93 13.25 -23.45
C LYS A 171 -23.24 13.51 -24.16
N LEU A 172 -23.83 14.70 -24.03
CA LEU A 172 -25.07 15.08 -24.72
C LEU A 172 -24.89 15.11 -26.25
N VAL A 173 -23.79 15.72 -26.74
CA VAL A 173 -23.49 15.75 -28.19
C VAL A 173 -23.33 14.33 -28.74
N ASN A 174 -22.64 13.45 -28.01
CA ASN A 174 -22.47 12.05 -28.43
C ASN A 174 -23.78 11.24 -28.43
N GLN A 175 -24.75 11.60 -27.55
CA GLN A 175 -26.07 10.98 -27.53
C GLN A 175 -27.01 11.51 -28.63
N LEU A 176 -26.75 12.72 -29.15
CA LEU A 176 -27.54 13.32 -30.20
C LEU A 176 -27.01 13.04 -31.61
N ASN A 177 -25.74 12.64 -31.74
CA ASN A 177 -25.14 12.18 -33.00
C ASN A 177 -25.38 10.67 -33.16
N PHE A 178 -26.59 10.32 -33.62
CA PHE A 178 -26.91 9.02 -34.20
C PHE A 178 -26.60 9.04 -35.70
#